data_f151ea5bb56e0c6cbb2aa24c0ab3fa28
#
_entry.id   f151ea5bb56e0c6cbb2aa24c0ab3fa28
#
_cell.length_a   1.000
_cell.length_b   1.000
_cell.length_c   1.000
_cell.angle_alpha   90.00
_cell.angle_beta   90.00
_cell.angle_gamma   90.00
#
_symmetry.space_group_name_H-M   'P 1'
#
loop_
_entity.id
_entity.type
_entity.pdbx_description
1 polymer ?
#
loop_
_entity_poly.entity_id
_entity_poly.type
_entity_poly.pdbx_seq_one_letter_code
_entity_poly.pdbx_strand_id
1 'polypeptide(L)'
;MKYGKFLPENGTIGFVAPSFGCNIEPYKSAFENAQKVWTKEGYSLSLGPNVYEGCGIGISNTPEKCAQEFNEWYEKEDVDVLISCGGGELMCEILPYVDFEKIRQEEPKWFMGYSDNTNLLFLLATLCDTAGIYGPCAAAFGMEPWHESLKNSMEILTGMCKKVHNYDKWEREGLKTEENPLVPYNVTEKFELRTWTAEDGLSTGKEPEEIQSVSDCNKISRDKVSAGEPHKIINEREEIAVKGRL
;
A
#
# COMPACT_ATOMS: atom_id res chain seq x y z
N MET A 1 7.91 8.60 15.23
CA MET A 1 7.87 8.19 13.81
C MET A 1 8.04 9.41 12.93
N LYS A 2 8.97 9.36 12.01
CA LYS A 2 9.25 10.41 11.03
C LYS A 2 8.30 10.25 9.84
N TYR A 3 7.93 11.36 9.21
CA TYR A 3 7.02 11.38 8.06
C TYR A 3 7.72 12.04 6.87
N GLY A 4 7.57 11.48 5.68
CA GLY A 4 8.04 12.09 4.43
C GLY A 4 7.38 13.44 4.15
N LYS A 5 8.02 14.28 3.37
CA LYS A 5 7.41 15.47 2.81
C LYS A 5 6.32 15.07 1.82
N PHE A 6 5.25 15.86 1.74
CA PHE A 6 4.24 15.63 0.74
C PHE A 6 4.79 15.90 -0.66
N LEU A 7 4.28 15.14 -1.64
CA LEU A 7 4.59 15.34 -3.05
C LEU A 7 4.13 16.76 -3.47
N PRO A 8 5.06 17.66 -3.85
CA PRO A 8 4.68 19.00 -4.26
C PRO A 8 4.04 19.00 -5.65
N GLU A 9 3.37 20.10 -5.99
CA GLU A 9 2.92 20.37 -7.35
C GLU A 9 4.15 20.37 -8.30
N ASN A 10 4.06 19.65 -9.41
CA ASN A 10 5.17 19.41 -10.34
C ASN A 10 6.38 18.69 -9.73
N GLY A 11 6.21 18.01 -8.61
CA GLY A 11 7.25 17.21 -7.97
C GLY A 11 7.67 15.98 -8.77
N THR A 12 8.66 15.27 -8.26
CA THR A 12 9.22 14.07 -8.90
C THR A 12 8.76 12.80 -8.18
N ILE A 13 8.11 11.91 -8.91
CA ILE A 13 7.75 10.57 -8.43
C ILE A 13 8.84 9.59 -8.86
N GLY A 14 9.49 8.95 -7.90
CA GLY A 14 10.42 7.85 -8.14
C GLY A 14 9.69 6.51 -8.18
N PHE A 15 9.99 5.71 -9.19
CA PHE A 15 9.49 4.35 -9.31
C PHE A 15 10.62 3.37 -9.10
N VAL A 16 10.39 2.40 -8.24
CA VAL A 16 11.34 1.34 -7.89
C VAL A 16 10.65 -0.02 -7.99
N ALA A 17 11.41 -1.04 -8.28
CA ALA A 17 10.92 -2.41 -8.37
C ALA A 17 11.67 -3.33 -7.38
N PRO A 18 11.52 -3.09 -6.08
CA PRO A 18 12.20 -3.90 -5.06
C PRO A 18 11.62 -5.32 -4.95
N SER A 19 10.47 -5.56 -5.57
CA SER A 19 9.87 -6.87 -5.77
C SER A 19 9.59 -7.07 -7.26
N PHE A 20 8.34 -7.06 -7.71
CA PHE A 20 7.99 -7.27 -9.11
C PHE A 20 8.24 -6.02 -9.97
N GLY A 21 8.89 -6.20 -11.13
CA GLY A 21 8.98 -5.20 -12.20
C GLY A 21 7.87 -5.42 -13.23
N CYS A 22 7.37 -4.32 -13.82
CA CYS A 22 6.27 -4.35 -14.77
C CYS A 22 6.73 -4.79 -16.17
N ASN A 23 7.36 -5.97 -16.30
CA ASN A 23 7.94 -6.49 -17.53
C ASN A 23 6.98 -7.33 -18.37
N ILE A 24 5.83 -7.74 -17.82
CA ILE A 24 4.82 -8.58 -18.47
C ILE A 24 3.45 -7.90 -18.51
N GLU A 25 2.63 -8.28 -19.49
CA GLU A 25 1.23 -7.84 -19.54
C GLU A 25 0.38 -8.53 -18.44
N PRO A 26 -0.66 -7.89 -17.97
CA PRO A 26 -1.17 -6.54 -18.31
C PRO A 26 -0.46 -5.40 -17.57
N TYR A 27 0.52 -5.70 -16.71
CA TYR A 27 1.15 -4.74 -15.81
C TYR A 27 2.02 -3.73 -16.55
N LYS A 28 2.68 -4.16 -17.65
CA LYS A 28 3.51 -3.30 -18.47
C LYS A 28 2.69 -2.16 -19.08
N SER A 29 1.65 -2.49 -19.83
CA SER A 29 0.75 -1.51 -20.45
C SER A 29 0.08 -0.61 -19.41
N ALA A 30 -0.32 -1.17 -18.27
CA ALA A 30 -0.91 -0.41 -17.18
C ALA A 30 0.10 0.59 -16.59
N PHE A 31 1.35 0.20 -16.35
CA PHE A 31 2.37 1.11 -15.82
C PHE A 31 2.77 2.18 -16.84
N GLU A 32 2.87 1.85 -18.12
CA GLU A 32 3.09 2.83 -19.19
C GLU A 32 1.97 3.87 -19.26
N ASN A 33 0.71 3.45 -19.04
CA ASN A 33 -0.42 4.37 -18.99
C ASN A 33 -0.38 5.25 -17.74
N ALA A 34 -0.06 4.69 -16.58
CA ALA A 34 0.12 5.45 -15.34
C ALA A 34 1.14 6.58 -15.50
N GLN A 35 2.28 6.31 -16.15
CA GLN A 35 3.30 7.33 -16.44
C GLN A 35 2.74 8.46 -17.32
N LYS A 36 1.93 8.13 -18.34
CA LYS A 36 1.29 9.15 -19.19
C LYS A 36 0.34 10.04 -18.40
N VAL A 37 -0.44 9.44 -17.49
CA VAL A 37 -1.37 10.18 -16.62
C VAL A 37 -0.61 11.14 -15.72
N TRP A 38 0.39 10.67 -14.97
CA TRP A 38 1.17 11.53 -14.08
C TRP A 38 1.93 12.64 -14.80
N THR A 39 2.52 12.31 -15.96
CA THR A 39 3.19 13.34 -16.81
C THR A 39 2.20 14.39 -17.27
N LYS A 40 0.98 14.00 -17.64
CA LYS A 40 -0.09 14.94 -18.04
C LYS A 40 -0.54 15.83 -16.89
N GLU A 41 -0.50 15.30 -15.66
CA GLU A 41 -0.79 16.06 -14.44
C GLU A 41 0.37 16.96 -13.98
N GLY A 42 1.50 16.93 -14.68
CA GLY A 42 2.64 17.83 -14.47
C GLY A 42 3.78 17.23 -13.64
N TYR A 43 3.67 15.99 -13.17
CA TYR A 43 4.75 15.36 -12.41
C TYR A 43 5.94 14.95 -13.26
N SER A 44 7.13 15.10 -12.72
CA SER A 44 8.35 14.48 -13.24
C SER A 44 8.45 13.04 -12.77
N LEU A 45 9.01 12.16 -13.60
CA LEU A 45 9.13 10.73 -13.31
C LEU A 45 10.59 10.31 -13.31
N SER A 46 11.02 9.62 -12.24
CA SER A 46 12.36 9.03 -12.11
C SER A 46 12.24 7.51 -12.04
N LEU A 47 12.54 6.81 -13.13
CA LEU A 47 12.40 5.37 -13.22
C LEU A 47 13.68 4.67 -12.78
N GLY A 48 13.55 3.73 -11.86
CA GLY A 48 14.62 2.81 -11.48
C GLY A 48 14.97 1.83 -12.61
N PRO A 49 16.19 1.30 -12.63
CA PRO A 49 16.64 0.40 -13.68
C PRO A 49 15.90 -0.92 -13.76
N ASN A 50 15.24 -1.34 -12.67
CA ASN A 50 14.56 -2.65 -12.59
C ASN A 50 13.05 -2.58 -12.89
N VAL A 51 12.49 -1.39 -13.13
CA VAL A 51 11.02 -1.20 -13.25
C VAL A 51 10.36 -2.00 -14.39
N TYR A 52 11.13 -2.39 -15.39
CA TYR A 52 10.70 -3.24 -16.51
C TYR A 52 11.49 -4.55 -16.61
N GLU A 53 12.21 -4.91 -15.56
CA GLU A 53 12.96 -6.16 -15.51
C GLU A 53 12.15 -7.27 -14.84
N GLY A 54 12.55 -8.53 -15.08
CA GLY A 54 11.98 -9.71 -14.44
C GLY A 54 13.00 -10.83 -14.38
N CYS A 55 13.18 -11.37 -13.18
CA CYS A 55 14.14 -12.45 -12.90
C CYS A 55 13.46 -13.55 -12.08
N GLY A 56 13.27 -14.71 -12.65
CA GLY A 56 12.62 -15.82 -11.94
C GLY A 56 11.14 -15.56 -11.64
N ILE A 57 10.70 -15.86 -10.43
CA ILE A 57 9.30 -15.77 -10.02
C ILE A 57 9.09 -14.59 -9.07
N GLY A 58 8.34 -13.58 -9.52
CA GLY A 58 7.86 -12.51 -8.66
C GLY A 58 8.93 -11.55 -8.11
N ILE A 59 10.08 -11.44 -8.78
CA ILE A 59 11.12 -10.45 -8.48
C ILE A 59 11.62 -9.80 -9.77
N SER A 60 12.00 -8.53 -9.71
CA SER A 60 12.43 -7.76 -10.88
C SER A 60 13.86 -8.11 -11.33
N ASN A 61 14.78 -8.26 -10.38
CA ASN A 61 16.18 -8.58 -10.64
C ASN A 61 16.75 -9.42 -9.48
N THR A 62 18.08 -9.60 -9.42
CA THR A 62 18.69 -10.25 -8.25
C THR A 62 18.44 -9.42 -6.98
N PRO A 63 18.38 -10.05 -5.79
CA PRO A 63 18.13 -9.37 -4.54
C PRO A 63 19.05 -8.15 -4.30
N GLU A 64 20.35 -8.29 -4.63
CA GLU A 64 21.32 -7.22 -4.49
C GLU A 64 20.98 -6.00 -5.37
N LYS A 65 20.60 -6.24 -6.64
CA LYS A 65 20.26 -5.16 -7.57
C LYS A 65 18.94 -4.48 -7.21
N CYS A 66 17.97 -5.25 -6.73
CA CYS A 66 16.71 -4.68 -6.24
C CYS A 66 16.92 -3.78 -5.02
N ALA A 67 17.77 -4.21 -4.07
CA ALA A 67 18.13 -3.41 -2.91
C ALA A 67 18.98 -2.19 -3.30
N GLN A 68 19.93 -2.35 -4.23
CA GLN A 68 20.74 -1.25 -4.75
C GLN A 68 19.85 -0.15 -5.35
N GLU A 69 18.90 -0.51 -6.22
CA GLU A 69 17.93 0.43 -6.78
C GLU A 69 17.17 1.17 -5.68
N PHE A 70 16.65 0.43 -4.69
CA PHE A 70 15.88 1.04 -3.60
C PHE A 70 16.74 2.02 -2.78
N ASN A 71 17.96 1.62 -2.39
CA ASN A 71 18.88 2.48 -1.66
C ASN A 71 19.20 3.76 -2.44
N GLU A 72 19.58 3.63 -3.73
CA GLU A 72 19.92 4.76 -4.58
C GLU A 72 18.75 5.73 -4.78
N TRP A 73 17.53 5.21 -5.03
CA TRP A 73 16.35 6.06 -5.23
C TRP A 73 15.86 6.72 -3.94
N TYR A 74 16.08 6.05 -2.80
CA TYR A 74 15.75 6.65 -1.51
C TYR A 74 16.64 7.87 -1.20
N GLU A 75 17.89 7.84 -1.61
CA GLU A 75 18.88 8.90 -1.38
C GLU A 75 18.78 10.07 -2.38
N LYS A 76 18.17 9.88 -3.57
CA LYS A 76 18.09 10.94 -4.58
C LYS A 76 17.36 12.17 -4.06
N GLU A 77 18.05 13.31 -4.02
CA GLU A 77 17.49 14.58 -3.56
C GLU A 77 16.41 15.14 -4.51
N ASP A 78 16.47 14.79 -5.80
CA ASP A 78 15.53 15.20 -6.83
C ASP A 78 14.28 14.32 -6.92
N VAL A 79 14.13 13.35 -6.04
CA VAL A 79 12.96 12.48 -5.92
C VAL A 79 12.20 12.76 -4.63
N ASP A 80 10.95 13.19 -4.74
CA ASP A 80 10.12 13.57 -3.59
C ASP A 80 9.47 12.39 -2.88
N VAL A 81 8.94 11.42 -3.64
CA VAL A 81 8.27 10.23 -3.12
C VAL A 81 8.64 8.99 -3.94
N LEU A 82 8.55 7.82 -3.33
CA LEU A 82 8.78 6.54 -3.99
C LEU A 82 7.50 5.72 -4.07
N ILE A 83 7.24 5.15 -5.25
CA ILE A 83 6.15 4.20 -5.46
C ILE A 83 6.72 2.90 -6.03
N SER A 84 6.39 1.78 -5.41
CA SER A 84 6.74 0.45 -5.94
C SER A 84 5.96 0.16 -7.22
N CYS A 85 6.63 -0.41 -8.22
CA CYS A 85 6.00 -0.80 -9.48
C CYS A 85 4.92 -1.85 -9.30
N GLY A 86 5.19 -2.87 -8.49
CA GLY A 86 4.28 -3.97 -8.24
C GLY A 86 4.49 -4.61 -6.86
N GLY A 87 3.63 -5.54 -6.52
CA GLY A 87 3.87 -6.50 -5.46
C GLY A 87 4.90 -7.54 -5.91
N GLY A 88 4.76 -8.79 -5.50
CA GLY A 88 5.65 -9.88 -5.90
C GLY A 88 5.65 -10.97 -4.85
N GLU A 89 6.75 -11.75 -4.81
CA GLU A 89 6.81 -12.92 -3.92
C GLU A 89 8.11 -13.01 -3.10
N LEU A 90 9.18 -12.31 -3.52
CA LEU A 90 10.52 -12.56 -3.00
C LEU A 90 11.22 -11.30 -2.43
N MET A 91 10.47 -10.26 -2.10
CA MET A 91 11.08 -9.05 -1.50
C MET A 91 11.84 -9.35 -0.20
N CYS A 92 11.47 -10.37 0.54
CA CYS A 92 12.21 -10.74 1.75
C CYS A 92 13.69 -11.04 1.49
N GLU A 93 14.06 -11.45 0.27
CA GLU A 93 15.45 -11.75 -0.10
C GLU A 93 16.32 -10.48 -0.25
N ILE A 94 15.72 -9.32 -0.56
CA ILE A 94 16.47 -8.06 -0.69
C ILE A 94 16.87 -7.45 0.65
N LEU A 95 16.14 -7.78 1.72
CA LEU A 95 16.26 -7.11 3.03
C LEU A 95 17.69 -7.09 3.62
N PRO A 96 18.52 -8.13 3.46
CA PRO A 96 19.91 -8.10 3.91
C PRO A 96 20.79 -7.08 3.18
N TYR A 97 20.39 -6.59 2.00
CA TYR A 97 21.14 -5.66 1.16
C TYR A 97 20.60 -4.23 1.20
N VAL A 98 19.47 -4.00 1.89
CA VAL A 98 18.92 -2.66 2.12
C VAL A 98 19.69 -1.98 3.25
N ASP A 99 20.19 -0.76 3.00
CA ASP A 99 20.94 0.01 3.99
C ASP A 99 20.00 0.77 4.94
N PHE A 100 19.36 0.04 5.85
CA PHE A 100 18.44 0.62 6.83
C PHE A 100 19.11 1.63 7.77
N GLU A 101 20.43 1.46 8.07
CA GLU A 101 21.16 2.42 8.90
C GLU A 101 21.31 3.78 8.22
N LYS A 102 21.60 3.78 6.92
CA LYS A 102 21.69 4.99 6.13
C LYS A 102 20.31 5.64 5.96
N ILE A 103 19.30 4.86 5.57
CA ILE A 103 17.92 5.34 5.44
C ILE A 103 17.42 5.98 6.75
N ARG A 104 17.77 5.42 7.89
CA ARG A 104 17.41 5.98 9.20
C ARG A 104 18.00 7.37 9.44
N GLN A 105 19.15 7.68 8.85
CA GLN A 105 19.87 8.96 9.00
C GLN A 105 19.40 9.99 7.98
N GLU A 106 18.83 9.56 6.86
CA GLU A 106 18.34 10.43 5.80
C GLU A 106 17.02 11.16 6.17
N GLU A 107 16.70 12.20 5.40
CA GLU A 107 15.38 12.82 5.41
C GLU A 107 14.35 11.78 4.96
N PRO A 108 13.25 11.60 5.73
CA PRO A 108 12.28 10.57 5.42
C PRO A 108 11.57 10.85 4.09
N LYS A 109 11.41 9.81 3.27
CA LYS A 109 10.58 9.82 2.07
C LYS A 109 9.38 8.91 2.23
N TRP A 110 8.25 9.30 1.64
CA TRP A 110 7.16 8.38 1.49
C TRP A 110 7.53 7.25 0.52
N PHE A 111 7.42 6.03 0.98
CA PHE A 111 7.41 4.84 0.13
C PHE A 111 6.02 4.25 0.14
N MET A 112 5.43 4.04 -1.04
CA MET A 112 4.08 3.48 -1.21
C MET A 112 4.14 2.18 -1.99
N GLY A 113 3.43 1.17 -1.49
CA GLY A 113 3.23 -0.13 -2.12
C GLY A 113 2.37 -1.02 -1.23
N TYR A 114 1.96 -2.16 -1.72
CA TYR A 114 1.18 -3.14 -0.96
C TYR A 114 1.65 -4.57 -1.23
N SER A 115 1.00 -5.57 -0.63
CA SER A 115 1.34 -6.98 -0.81
C SER A 115 2.77 -7.27 -0.34
N ASP A 116 3.64 -7.81 -1.18
CA ASP A 116 5.03 -8.12 -0.85
C ASP A 116 5.83 -6.90 -0.34
N ASN A 117 5.45 -5.67 -0.73
CA ASN A 117 6.03 -4.42 -0.20
C ASN A 117 5.85 -4.24 1.31
N THR A 118 5.00 -5.04 1.95
CA THR A 118 4.85 -5.05 3.41
C THR A 118 6.20 -5.28 4.12
N ASN A 119 7.08 -6.09 3.51
CA ASN A 119 8.40 -6.37 4.06
C ASN A 119 9.22 -5.08 4.28
N LEU A 120 9.33 -4.23 3.26
CA LEU A 120 10.02 -2.94 3.38
C LEU A 120 9.28 -1.96 4.28
N LEU A 121 7.96 -1.82 4.11
CA LEU A 121 7.15 -0.89 4.90
C LEU A 121 7.26 -1.19 6.40
N PHE A 122 7.23 -2.48 6.77
CA PHE A 122 7.38 -2.89 8.16
C PHE A 122 8.76 -2.54 8.72
N LEU A 123 9.84 -2.78 7.95
CA LEU A 123 11.19 -2.49 8.41
C LEU A 123 11.54 -0.99 8.39
N LEU A 124 11.02 -0.22 7.44
CA LEU A 124 11.12 1.24 7.48
C LEU A 124 10.48 1.80 8.75
N ALA A 125 9.31 1.28 9.15
CA ALA A 125 8.65 1.70 10.37
C ALA A 125 9.40 1.27 11.63
N THR A 126 9.87 0.04 11.69
CA THR A 126 10.43 -0.55 12.92
C THR A 126 11.92 -0.29 13.11
N LEU A 127 12.72 -0.25 12.05
CA LEU A 127 14.16 -0.01 12.11
C LEU A 127 14.54 1.46 11.89
N CYS A 128 13.84 2.14 10.96
CA CYS A 128 14.18 3.51 10.57
C CYS A 128 13.29 4.57 11.25
N ASP A 129 12.28 4.16 12.02
CA ASP A 129 11.27 5.06 12.62
C ASP A 129 10.58 5.95 11.56
N THR A 130 10.41 5.44 10.32
CA THR A 130 9.91 6.17 9.16
C THR A 130 8.57 5.59 8.71
N ALA A 131 7.57 6.46 8.58
CA ALA A 131 6.25 6.07 8.09
C ALA A 131 6.27 5.76 6.59
N GLY A 132 5.57 4.71 6.19
CA GLY A 132 5.28 4.38 4.80
C GLY A 132 3.78 4.36 4.53
N ILE A 133 3.39 4.18 3.28
CA ILE A 133 2.00 4.10 2.85
C ILE A 133 1.73 2.68 2.31
N TYR A 134 0.93 1.91 3.04
CA TYR A 134 0.38 0.67 2.49
C TYR A 134 -0.75 1.02 1.52
N GLY A 135 -0.42 1.13 0.25
CA GLY A 135 -1.30 1.65 -0.79
C GLY A 135 -0.98 1.08 -2.17
N PRO A 136 -1.71 1.49 -3.21
CA PRO A 136 -1.56 0.93 -4.55
C PRO A 136 -0.14 1.04 -5.10
N CYS A 137 0.32 -0.01 -5.80
CA CYS A 137 1.53 0.04 -6.60
C CYS A 137 1.30 0.82 -7.91
N ALA A 138 2.37 1.25 -8.55
CA ALA A 138 2.33 2.14 -9.71
C ALA A 138 1.47 1.62 -10.88
N ALA A 139 1.53 0.32 -11.19
CA ALA A 139 0.73 -0.27 -12.26
C ALA A 139 -0.79 -0.16 -12.05
N ALA A 140 -1.27 -0.02 -10.80
CA ALA A 140 -2.69 0.18 -10.53
C ALA A 140 -3.20 1.52 -11.06
N PHE A 141 -2.37 2.55 -11.05
CA PHE A 141 -2.70 3.91 -11.54
C PHE A 141 -2.83 4.00 -13.07
N GLY A 142 -2.56 2.90 -13.76
CA GLY A 142 -2.83 2.82 -15.21
C GLY A 142 -4.29 2.59 -15.57
N MET A 143 -5.16 2.28 -14.60
CA MET A 143 -6.58 2.07 -14.91
C MET A 143 -7.28 3.35 -15.36
N GLU A 144 -8.27 3.21 -16.22
CA GLU A 144 -9.10 4.31 -16.72
C GLU A 144 -10.61 3.95 -16.70
N PRO A 145 -11.44 4.76 -16.02
CA PRO A 145 -11.10 5.88 -15.12
C PRO A 145 -10.49 5.38 -13.79
N TRP A 146 -9.75 6.25 -13.10
CA TRP A 146 -9.26 5.92 -11.75
C TRP A 146 -10.42 5.65 -10.79
N HIS A 147 -10.31 4.55 -10.07
CA HIS A 147 -11.15 4.29 -8.92
C HIS A 147 -10.87 5.32 -7.81
N GLU A 148 -11.84 5.56 -6.93
CA GLU A 148 -11.73 6.49 -5.81
C GLU A 148 -10.50 6.21 -4.91
N SER A 149 -10.16 4.94 -4.70
CA SER A 149 -8.99 4.55 -3.91
C SER A 149 -7.66 5.06 -4.46
N LEU A 150 -7.52 5.16 -5.79
CA LEU A 150 -6.31 5.71 -6.42
C LEU A 150 -6.26 7.24 -6.25
N LYS A 151 -7.39 7.92 -6.41
CA LYS A 151 -7.49 9.36 -6.16
C LYS A 151 -7.14 9.70 -4.72
N ASN A 152 -7.71 8.98 -3.76
CA ASN A 152 -7.42 9.16 -2.34
C ASN A 152 -5.95 8.89 -2.01
N SER A 153 -5.32 7.92 -2.68
CA SER A 153 -3.89 7.65 -2.50
C SER A 153 -3.03 8.83 -2.97
N MET A 154 -3.37 9.48 -4.09
CA MET A 154 -2.70 10.70 -4.54
C MET A 154 -2.98 11.88 -3.61
N GLU A 155 -4.20 12.02 -3.11
CA GLU A 155 -4.56 13.07 -2.14
C GLU A 155 -3.79 12.93 -0.82
N ILE A 156 -3.51 11.70 -0.37
CA ILE A 156 -2.65 11.44 0.79
C ILE A 156 -1.19 11.81 0.47
N LEU A 157 -0.67 11.38 -0.68
CA LEU A 157 0.71 11.69 -1.09
C LEU A 157 0.96 13.20 -1.22
N THR A 158 -0.01 13.94 -1.73
CA THR A 158 0.06 15.41 -1.88
C THR A 158 -0.33 16.18 -0.61
N GLY A 159 -0.82 15.49 0.43
CA GLY A 159 -1.29 16.14 1.66
C GLY A 159 -2.64 16.84 1.56
N MET A 160 -3.34 16.71 0.44
CA MET A 160 -4.69 17.27 0.25
C MET A 160 -5.71 16.61 1.15
N CYS A 161 -5.55 15.31 1.42
CA CYS A 161 -6.38 14.54 2.34
C CYS A 161 -5.52 13.90 3.44
N LYS A 162 -6.04 13.89 4.68
CA LYS A 162 -5.38 13.24 5.84
C LYS A 162 -6.21 12.11 6.43
N LYS A 163 -7.35 11.81 5.84
CA LYS A 163 -8.26 10.76 6.28
C LYS A 163 -8.86 10.06 5.06
N VAL A 164 -8.78 8.75 5.07
CA VAL A 164 -9.45 7.90 4.08
C VAL A 164 -10.59 7.18 4.78
N HIS A 165 -11.72 7.05 4.12
CA HIS A 165 -12.85 6.26 4.57
C HIS A 165 -12.82 4.89 3.90
N ASN A 166 -13.40 3.90 4.56
CA ASN A 166 -13.59 2.59 3.94
C ASN A 166 -14.54 2.73 2.74
N TYR A 167 -14.30 1.90 1.74
CA TYR A 167 -15.16 1.81 0.57
C TYR A 167 -16.30 0.83 0.85
N ASP A 168 -17.50 1.13 0.34
CA ASP A 168 -18.69 0.30 0.56
C ASP A 168 -18.68 -1.00 -0.23
N LYS A 169 -17.82 -1.10 -1.22
CA LYS A 169 -17.74 -2.25 -2.13
C LYS A 169 -16.31 -2.69 -2.36
N TRP A 170 -16.17 -3.95 -2.74
CA TRP A 170 -14.89 -4.55 -3.10
C TRP A 170 -15.01 -5.38 -4.40
N GLU A 171 -13.88 -5.68 -5.00
CA GLU A 171 -13.78 -6.49 -6.21
C GLU A 171 -13.60 -7.95 -5.84
N ARG A 172 -14.56 -8.78 -6.22
CA ARG A 172 -14.46 -10.24 -6.05
C ARG A 172 -13.65 -10.88 -7.18
N GLU A 173 -13.83 -10.37 -8.39
CA GLU A 173 -13.20 -10.88 -9.59
C GLU A 173 -12.72 -9.69 -10.44
N GLY A 174 -11.40 -9.64 -10.66
CA GLY A 174 -10.76 -8.63 -11.48
C GLY A 174 -11.01 -8.88 -12.96
N LEU A 175 -11.27 -7.82 -13.71
CA LEU A 175 -11.49 -7.88 -15.16
C LEU A 175 -10.24 -7.51 -15.97
N LYS A 176 -9.13 -7.20 -15.31
CA LYS A 176 -7.88 -6.85 -15.97
C LYS A 176 -7.28 -8.06 -16.67
N THR A 177 -7.08 -7.95 -17.98
CA THR A 177 -6.43 -8.94 -18.83
C THR A 177 -5.38 -8.29 -19.73
N GLU A 178 -4.65 -9.09 -20.49
CA GLU A 178 -3.70 -8.58 -21.47
C GLU A 178 -4.37 -7.74 -22.56
N GLU A 179 -5.60 -8.12 -22.96
CA GLU A 179 -6.39 -7.38 -23.96
C GLU A 179 -7.03 -6.12 -23.36
N ASN A 180 -7.27 -6.11 -22.05
CA ASN A 180 -7.90 -5.01 -21.32
C ASN A 180 -7.07 -4.59 -20.11
N PRO A 181 -5.85 -4.07 -20.31
CA PRO A 181 -4.91 -3.79 -19.19
C PRO A 181 -5.32 -2.59 -18.32
N LEU A 182 -6.20 -1.73 -18.83
CA LEU A 182 -6.57 -0.46 -18.18
C LEU A 182 -7.96 -0.49 -17.54
N VAL A 183 -8.64 -1.64 -17.56
CA VAL A 183 -9.99 -1.75 -17.02
C VAL A 183 -10.02 -1.40 -15.52
N PRO A 184 -11.02 -0.61 -15.07
CA PRO A 184 -11.20 -0.28 -13.66
C PRO A 184 -11.53 -1.50 -12.81
N TYR A 185 -11.41 -1.35 -11.48
CA TYR A 185 -11.86 -2.37 -10.52
C TYR A 185 -13.35 -2.70 -10.71
N ASN A 186 -13.66 -4.00 -10.70
CA ASN A 186 -15.01 -4.54 -10.79
C ASN A 186 -15.67 -4.60 -9.40
N VAL A 187 -15.87 -3.46 -8.78
CA VAL A 187 -16.38 -3.33 -7.39
C VAL A 187 -17.89 -3.60 -7.31
N THR A 188 -18.28 -4.86 -7.37
CA THR A 188 -19.68 -5.33 -7.38
C THR A 188 -20.20 -5.77 -6.02
N GLU A 189 -19.31 -6.29 -5.16
CA GLU A 189 -19.70 -6.87 -3.88
C GLU A 189 -19.73 -5.80 -2.77
N LYS A 190 -20.71 -5.91 -1.86
CA LYS A 190 -20.74 -5.06 -0.66
C LYS A 190 -19.71 -5.52 0.34
N PHE A 191 -19.11 -4.57 1.02
CA PHE A 191 -18.22 -4.84 2.14
C PHE A 191 -19.07 -5.16 3.38
N GLU A 192 -18.81 -6.32 3.98
CA GLU A 192 -19.44 -6.75 5.25
C GLU A 192 -18.36 -6.88 6.31
N LEU A 193 -18.49 -6.13 7.41
CA LEU A 193 -17.61 -6.24 8.56
C LEU A 193 -18.30 -7.10 9.63
N ARG A 194 -17.62 -8.18 10.01
CA ARG A 194 -18.04 -9.04 11.13
C ARG A 194 -16.97 -8.99 12.21
N THR A 195 -17.37 -8.69 13.43
CA THR A 195 -16.48 -8.66 14.60
C THR A 195 -16.89 -9.73 15.57
N TRP A 196 -15.90 -10.41 16.17
CA TRP A 196 -16.07 -11.36 17.24
C TRP A 196 -15.24 -10.94 18.45
N THR A 197 -15.80 -10.98 19.62
CA THR A 197 -15.04 -10.88 20.87
C THR A 197 -14.68 -12.28 21.36
N ALA A 198 -13.69 -12.39 22.24
CA ALA A 198 -13.33 -13.68 22.86
C ALA A 198 -14.50 -14.29 23.66
N GLU A 199 -15.39 -13.45 24.20
CA GLU A 199 -16.57 -13.86 24.91
C GLU A 199 -17.64 -14.49 24.01
N ASP A 200 -17.82 -13.95 22.78
CA ASP A 200 -18.76 -14.49 21.79
C ASP A 200 -18.34 -15.88 21.30
N GLY A 201 -17.02 -16.12 21.15
CA GLY A 201 -16.47 -17.39 20.71
C GLY A 201 -16.53 -18.51 21.75
N LEU A 202 -16.57 -18.16 23.05
CA LEU A 202 -16.54 -19.12 24.14
C LEU A 202 -17.96 -19.55 24.62
N SER A 203 -18.99 -18.77 24.32
CA SER A 203 -20.27 -18.92 25.05
C SER A 203 -21.38 -19.65 24.31
N THR A 204 -21.44 -19.69 22.98
CA THR A 204 -22.68 -20.18 22.35
C THR A 204 -22.59 -20.88 21.00
N GLY A 205 -21.48 -20.82 20.28
CA GLY A 205 -21.45 -21.25 18.86
C GLY A 205 -22.46 -20.50 17.98
N LYS A 206 -22.97 -19.35 18.43
CA LYS A 206 -23.82 -18.46 17.65
C LYS A 206 -22.94 -17.52 16.81
N GLU A 207 -23.34 -17.28 15.57
CA GLU A 207 -22.74 -16.22 14.76
C GLU A 207 -22.94 -14.86 15.46
N PRO A 208 -21.94 -13.97 15.44
CA PRO A 208 -22.04 -12.64 16.03
C PRO A 208 -23.14 -11.82 15.34
N GLU A 209 -23.73 -10.89 16.08
CA GLU A 209 -24.70 -9.96 15.50
C GLU A 209 -24.07 -9.17 14.36
N GLU A 210 -24.78 -9.07 13.25
CA GLU A 210 -24.32 -8.39 12.04
C GLU A 210 -24.22 -6.88 12.30
N ILE A 211 -23.01 -6.33 12.18
CA ILE A 211 -22.82 -4.87 12.27
C ILE A 211 -23.22 -4.26 10.94
N GLN A 212 -24.36 -3.59 10.92
CA GLN A 212 -24.96 -3.05 9.70
C GLN A 212 -24.24 -1.81 9.13
N SER A 213 -23.35 -1.16 9.90
CA SER A 213 -22.57 0.00 9.40
C SER A 213 -21.26 0.22 10.15
N VAL A 214 -20.28 0.82 9.46
CA VAL A 214 -19.00 1.25 10.04
C VAL A 214 -19.20 2.30 11.15
N SER A 215 -20.32 3.04 11.16
CA SER A 215 -20.66 3.98 12.22
C SER A 215 -20.91 3.28 13.56
N ASP A 216 -21.37 2.03 13.55
CA ASP A 216 -21.65 1.26 14.74
C ASP A 216 -20.36 0.74 15.38
N CYS A 217 -19.35 0.37 14.58
CA CYS A 217 -18.02 0.02 15.07
C CYS A 217 -17.37 1.18 15.83
N ASN A 218 -17.55 2.43 15.36
CA ASN A 218 -17.02 3.62 16.01
C ASN A 218 -17.70 3.94 17.35
N LYS A 219 -18.96 3.54 17.56
CA LYS A 219 -19.67 3.71 18.84
C LYS A 219 -19.17 2.69 19.87
N ILE A 220 -19.05 1.43 19.48
CA ILE A 220 -18.57 0.36 20.35
C ILE A 220 -17.18 0.68 20.90
N SER A 221 -16.29 1.18 20.05
CA SER A 221 -14.93 1.58 20.43
C SER A 221 -14.89 2.79 21.39
N ARG A 222 -15.80 3.76 21.25
CA ARG A 222 -15.86 4.95 22.11
C ARG A 222 -16.44 4.69 23.49
N ASP A 223 -17.47 3.85 23.57
CA ASP A 223 -18.13 3.55 24.84
C ASP A 223 -17.26 2.68 25.76
N LYS A 224 -16.37 1.86 25.21
CA LYS A 224 -15.40 1.04 25.97
C LYS A 224 -14.17 1.82 26.43
N VAL A 225 -13.77 2.90 25.76
CA VAL A 225 -12.60 3.72 26.14
C VAL A 225 -12.91 4.73 27.25
N SER A 226 -14.19 5.05 27.51
CA SER A 226 -14.58 6.00 28.55
C SER A 226 -14.75 5.43 29.96
N ALA A 227 -14.59 4.13 30.18
CA ALA A 227 -14.91 3.45 31.45
C ALA A 227 -13.83 2.45 31.93
N GLY A 228 -12.54 2.82 31.96
CA GLY A 228 -11.57 1.92 32.54
C GLY A 228 -10.21 2.53 32.83
N GLU A 229 -9.68 2.24 34.02
CA GLU A 229 -8.33 2.62 34.45
C GLU A 229 -7.23 2.06 33.51
N PRO A 230 -6.08 2.74 33.37
CA PRO A 230 -5.08 2.47 32.31
C PRO A 230 -4.34 1.12 32.41
N HIS A 231 -4.59 0.28 33.37
CA HIS A 231 -3.83 -0.96 33.60
C HIS A 231 -4.52 -2.27 33.15
N LYS A 232 -5.69 -2.22 32.52
CA LYS A 232 -6.43 -3.44 32.11
C LYS A 232 -6.47 -3.72 30.60
N ILE A 233 -5.78 -2.93 29.78
CA ILE A 233 -5.88 -2.99 28.30
C ILE A 233 -4.97 -4.08 27.66
N ILE A 234 -4.23 -4.87 28.43
CA ILE A 234 -3.19 -5.76 27.84
C ILE A 234 -3.69 -7.17 27.50
N ASN A 235 -4.93 -7.58 27.83
CA ASN A 235 -5.35 -8.98 27.68
C ASN A 235 -6.61 -9.26 26.84
N GLU A 236 -7.20 -8.29 26.17
CA GLU A 236 -8.32 -8.58 25.27
C GLU A 236 -7.83 -8.50 23.80
N ARG A 237 -7.57 -9.66 23.21
CA ARG A 237 -7.37 -9.78 21.75
C ARG A 237 -8.75 -9.74 21.10
N GLU A 238 -9.09 -8.61 20.51
CA GLU A 238 -10.17 -8.55 19.52
C GLU A 238 -9.61 -9.10 18.20
N GLU A 239 -10.12 -10.22 17.73
CA GLU A 239 -9.84 -10.72 16.38
C GLU A 239 -10.86 -10.09 15.42
N ILE A 240 -10.38 -9.25 14.53
CA ILE A 240 -11.17 -8.73 13.42
C ILE A 240 -10.96 -9.66 12.22
N ALA A 241 -11.99 -10.39 11.86
CA ALA A 241 -11.97 -11.22 10.66
C ALA A 241 -12.62 -10.46 9.50
N VAL A 242 -11.82 -10.08 8.51
CA VAL A 242 -12.31 -9.48 7.27
C VAL A 242 -12.49 -10.59 6.24
N LYS A 243 -13.73 -10.86 5.82
CA LYS A 243 -14.02 -11.75 4.70
C LYS A 243 -14.02 -10.91 3.42
N GLY A 244 -12.92 -10.94 2.72
CA GLY A 244 -12.70 -10.27 1.42
C GLY A 244 -11.21 -10.15 1.18
N ARG A 245 -10.74 -10.51 0.00
CA ARG A 245 -9.40 -10.16 -0.44
C ARG A 245 -9.43 -8.71 -0.93
N LEU A 246 -8.53 -7.90 -0.41
CA LEU A 246 -8.18 -6.61 -0.99
C LEU A 246 -7.51 -6.83 -2.33
#